data_767b4a045eb9895fa89cb0eddaa4ed75
#
_entry.id   767b4a045eb9895fa89cb0eddaa4ed75
#
_cell.length_a   1.000
_cell.length_b   1.000
_cell.length_c   1.000
_cell.angle_alpha   90.00
_cell.angle_beta   90.00
_cell.angle_gamma   90.00
#
_symmetry.space_group_name_H-M   'P 1'
#
loop_
_entity.id
_entity.type
_entity.pdbx_description
1 polymer ?
#
loop_
_entity_poly.entity_id
_entity_poly.type
_entity_poly.pdbx_seq_one_letter_code
_entity_poly.pdbx_strand_id
1 'polypeptide(L)'
;LIGEDPNGIPNNLLPYICQVAVGKLEKLGVFGDDYDTPDGTGVRDYIHVVDLAKGHLCAVKYVMENKGVEAVNLGTGKGSSVYDVLHSFEKACGKKLPYVVKPRRAGDIATCYADTAKAKKVFGWEAQYGLDEMTADSWNFIKNNPNGL
;
A
#
# COMPACT_ATOMS: atom_id res chain seq x y z
N LEU A 1 -16.11 1.21 8.61
CA LEU A 1 -14.89 0.72 7.95
C LEU A 1 -13.69 1.51 8.46
N ILE A 2 -12.54 0.86 8.65
CA ILE A 2 -11.34 1.43 9.23
C ILE A 2 -10.41 1.87 8.09
N GLY A 3 -9.79 3.04 8.25
CA GLY A 3 -8.73 3.54 7.39
C GLY A 3 -7.57 4.05 8.22
N GLU A 4 -6.54 4.58 7.56
CA GLU A 4 -5.39 5.18 8.22
C GLU A 4 -5.66 6.66 8.54
N ASP A 5 -5.52 7.04 9.81
CA ASP A 5 -5.65 8.42 10.30
C ASP A 5 -4.34 8.87 10.93
N PRO A 6 -3.34 9.29 10.12
CA PRO A 6 -2.01 9.63 10.60
C PRO A 6 -2.01 10.94 11.37
N ASN A 7 -1.27 10.99 12.47
CA ASN A 7 -1.01 12.20 13.20
C ASN A 7 0.04 13.06 12.46
N GLY A 8 -0.41 14.12 11.78
CA GLY A 8 0.43 15.00 10.98
C GLY A 8 0.55 14.58 9.52
N ILE A 9 1.67 14.94 8.86
CA ILE A 9 1.91 14.63 7.44
C ILE A 9 2.33 13.16 7.30
N PRO A 10 1.59 12.34 6.52
CA PRO A 10 1.90 10.93 6.35
C PRO A 10 3.23 10.70 5.62
N ASN A 11 3.96 9.66 6.02
CA ASN A 11 5.16 9.22 5.31
C ASN A 11 4.88 8.14 4.25
N ASN A 12 3.73 7.46 4.36
CA ASN A 12 3.32 6.41 3.43
C ASN A 12 2.56 6.98 2.24
N LEU A 13 2.69 6.32 1.08
CA LEU A 13 2.14 6.81 -0.19
C LEU A 13 0.62 6.96 -0.15
N LEU A 14 -0.12 5.90 0.25
CA LEU A 14 -1.57 5.89 0.14
C LEU A 14 -2.25 6.92 1.06
N PRO A 15 -1.91 7.05 2.36
CA PRO A 15 -2.48 8.11 3.20
C PRO A 15 -2.06 9.51 2.75
N TYR A 16 -0.88 9.68 2.13
CA TYR A 16 -0.49 10.96 1.54
C TYR A 16 -1.40 11.32 0.36
N ILE A 17 -1.66 10.38 -0.56
CA ILE A 17 -2.61 10.55 -1.67
C ILE A 17 -4.01 10.88 -1.14
N CYS A 18 -4.46 10.22 -0.07
CA CYS A 18 -5.73 10.52 0.59
C CYS A 18 -5.82 11.99 1.02
N GLN A 19 -4.77 12.54 1.64
CA GLN A 19 -4.74 13.94 2.07
C GLN A 19 -4.68 14.92 0.90
N VAL A 20 -4.02 14.57 -0.21
CA VAL A 20 -4.09 15.35 -1.46
C VAL A 20 -5.51 15.33 -2.03
N ALA A 21 -6.15 14.16 -2.04
CA ALA A 21 -7.49 14.00 -2.59
C ALA A 21 -8.56 14.81 -1.86
N VAL A 22 -8.45 15.00 -0.54
CA VAL A 22 -9.37 15.86 0.24
C VAL A 22 -8.90 17.32 0.35
N GLY A 23 -7.77 17.67 -0.27
CA GLY A 23 -7.26 19.05 -0.32
C GLY A 23 -6.48 19.51 0.92
N LYS A 24 -6.12 18.61 1.83
CA LYS A 24 -5.25 18.92 2.98
C LYS A 24 -3.80 19.14 2.57
N LEU A 25 -3.34 18.44 1.53
CA LEU A 25 -2.03 18.63 0.92
C LEU A 25 -2.18 19.08 -0.53
N GLU A 26 -1.27 19.94 -0.98
CA GLU A 26 -1.36 20.58 -2.29
C GLU A 26 -1.14 19.60 -3.44
N LYS A 27 -0.13 18.73 -3.33
CA LYS A 27 0.29 17.81 -4.40
C LYS A 27 1.11 16.64 -3.86
N LEU A 28 1.07 15.53 -4.58
CA LEU A 28 1.89 14.34 -4.32
C LEU A 28 3.33 14.58 -4.78
N GLY A 29 4.33 14.22 -3.96
CA GLY A 29 5.73 14.12 -4.40
C GLY A 29 6.03 12.71 -4.90
N VAL A 30 6.40 12.56 -6.17
CA VAL A 30 6.90 11.32 -6.77
C VAL A 30 8.43 11.36 -6.72
N PHE A 31 9.04 10.49 -5.93
CA PHE A 31 10.48 10.51 -5.69
C PHE A 31 11.25 9.62 -6.69
N GLY A 32 11.67 10.23 -7.80
CA GLY A 32 12.31 9.59 -8.94
C GLY A 32 11.31 9.04 -9.96
N ASP A 33 11.59 9.28 -11.23
CA ASP A 33 10.86 8.77 -12.40
C ASP A 33 11.81 8.17 -13.42
N ASP A 34 13.03 7.85 -12.98
CA ASP A 34 14.14 7.37 -13.78
C ASP A 34 14.70 6.01 -13.29
N TYR A 35 13.91 5.26 -12.47
CA TYR A 35 14.23 3.90 -12.07
C TYR A 35 14.09 2.93 -13.26
N ASP A 36 14.84 1.83 -13.22
CA ASP A 36 14.69 0.72 -14.16
C ASP A 36 13.39 -0.07 -13.84
N THR A 37 12.28 0.53 -14.20
CA THR A 37 10.91 0.02 -14.00
C THR A 37 10.03 0.45 -15.20
N PRO A 38 8.87 -0.17 -15.44
CA PRO A 38 8.06 0.11 -16.63
C PRO A 38 7.67 1.58 -16.83
N ASP A 39 7.47 2.34 -15.74
CA ASP A 39 7.08 3.76 -15.78
C ASP A 39 8.10 4.70 -15.14
N GLY A 40 9.26 4.18 -14.77
CA GLY A 40 10.35 4.92 -14.15
C GLY A 40 10.19 5.16 -12.65
N THR A 41 9.04 4.84 -12.05
CA THR A 41 8.82 5.03 -10.60
C THR A 41 9.07 3.78 -9.79
N GLY A 42 9.30 3.93 -8.48
CA GLY A 42 9.57 2.79 -7.60
C GLY A 42 8.40 1.81 -7.50
N VAL A 43 8.69 0.51 -7.56
CA VAL A 43 7.70 -0.58 -7.48
C VAL A 43 7.73 -1.23 -6.10
N ARG A 44 6.57 -1.37 -5.46
CA ARG A 44 6.40 -1.98 -4.13
C ARG A 44 5.21 -2.93 -4.11
N ASP A 45 5.21 -3.86 -3.14
CA ASP A 45 4.07 -4.72 -2.84
C ASP A 45 3.18 -4.02 -1.81
N TYR A 46 2.03 -3.56 -2.28
CA TYR A 46 0.99 -3.01 -1.41
C TYR A 46 0.04 -4.13 -1.02
N ILE A 47 -0.32 -4.19 0.25
CA ILE A 47 -1.24 -5.20 0.79
C ILE A 47 -2.44 -4.53 1.43
N HIS A 48 -3.63 -5.07 1.18
CA HIS A 48 -4.85 -4.59 1.83
C HIS A 48 -4.82 -4.91 3.32
N VAL A 49 -5.22 -3.96 4.17
CA VAL A 49 -5.18 -4.12 5.64
C VAL A 49 -5.99 -5.33 6.13
N VAL A 50 -7.09 -5.65 5.46
CA VAL A 50 -7.91 -6.84 5.80
C VAL A 50 -7.15 -8.13 5.50
N ASP A 51 -6.42 -8.19 4.38
CA ASP A 51 -5.58 -9.36 4.06
C ASP A 51 -4.42 -9.49 5.04
N LEU A 52 -3.78 -8.38 5.39
CA LEU A 52 -2.74 -8.34 6.41
C LEU A 52 -3.28 -8.87 7.75
N ALA A 53 -4.45 -8.41 8.19
CA ALA A 53 -5.10 -8.88 9.41
C ALA A 53 -5.40 -10.39 9.37
N LYS A 54 -5.93 -10.88 8.24
CA LYS A 54 -6.18 -12.33 8.04
C LYS A 54 -4.88 -13.13 8.11
N GLY A 55 -3.79 -12.62 7.49
CA GLY A 55 -2.47 -13.24 7.58
C GLY A 55 -1.96 -13.33 9.02
N HIS A 56 -2.16 -12.29 9.83
CA HIS A 56 -1.84 -12.32 11.26
C HIS A 56 -2.67 -13.37 12.03
N LEU A 57 -3.97 -13.51 11.72
CA LEU A 57 -4.79 -14.57 12.33
C LEU A 57 -4.28 -15.98 11.99
N CYS A 58 -3.82 -16.18 10.75
CA CYS A 58 -3.19 -17.45 10.36
C CYS A 58 -1.87 -17.68 11.13
N ALA A 59 -1.06 -16.63 11.30
CA ALA A 59 0.17 -16.70 12.08
C ALA A 59 -0.10 -17.05 13.55
N VAL A 60 -1.12 -16.42 14.19
CA VAL A 60 -1.52 -16.75 15.57
C VAL A 60 -1.92 -18.22 15.69
N LYS A 61 -2.74 -18.74 14.80
CA LYS A 61 -3.12 -20.17 14.79
C LYS A 61 -1.88 -21.07 14.67
N TYR A 62 -0.96 -20.72 13.77
CA TYR A 62 0.26 -21.49 13.55
C TYR A 62 1.14 -21.56 14.81
N VAL A 63 1.37 -20.46 15.52
CA VAL A 63 2.24 -20.45 16.71
C VAL A 63 1.59 -21.11 17.94
N MET A 64 0.27 -21.29 17.95
CA MET A 64 -0.40 -22.08 18.99
C MET A 64 -0.10 -23.60 18.87
N GLU A 65 0.21 -24.06 17.65
CA GLU A 65 0.43 -25.48 17.35
C GLU A 65 1.93 -25.82 17.12
N ASN A 66 2.75 -24.79 16.79
CA ASN A 66 4.14 -24.96 16.43
C ASN A 66 5.06 -24.14 17.33
N LYS A 67 6.21 -24.73 17.69
CA LYS A 67 7.25 -24.03 18.47
C LYS A 67 8.34 -23.52 17.56
N GLY A 68 9.03 -22.46 18.00
CA GLY A 68 10.18 -21.89 17.29
C GLY A 68 9.94 -20.47 16.80
N VAL A 69 10.82 -20.01 15.90
CA VAL A 69 10.75 -18.71 15.26
C VAL A 69 10.72 -18.90 13.74
N GLU A 70 9.71 -18.35 13.10
CA GLU A 70 9.52 -18.41 11.64
C GLU A 70 9.35 -17.02 11.07
N ALA A 71 10.09 -16.71 10.01
CA ALA A 71 9.89 -15.50 9.20
C ALA A 71 9.04 -15.86 7.97
N VAL A 72 7.92 -15.15 7.81
CA VAL A 72 6.97 -15.36 6.71
C VAL A 72 6.58 -14.01 6.14
N ASN A 73 6.78 -13.81 4.84
CA ASN A 73 6.31 -12.59 4.16
C ASN A 73 4.81 -12.65 3.93
N LEU A 74 4.13 -11.55 4.23
CA LEU A 74 2.74 -11.31 3.84
C LEU A 74 2.72 -10.21 2.79
N GLY A 75 2.17 -10.50 1.62
CA GLY A 75 2.09 -9.59 0.49
C GLY A 75 1.18 -10.16 -0.59
N THR A 76 1.05 -9.44 -1.69
CA THR A 76 0.31 -9.91 -2.87
C THR A 76 1.20 -10.73 -3.81
N GLY A 77 2.52 -10.61 -3.67
CA GLY A 77 3.49 -11.16 -4.62
C GLY A 77 3.53 -10.40 -5.95
N LYS A 78 2.85 -9.24 -6.02
CA LYS A 78 2.79 -8.39 -7.21
C LYS A 78 3.27 -6.99 -6.85
N GLY A 79 4.17 -6.46 -7.67
CA GLY A 79 4.60 -5.08 -7.53
C GLY A 79 3.64 -4.12 -8.21
N SER A 80 3.39 -2.96 -7.59
CA SER A 80 2.72 -1.81 -8.21
C SER A 80 3.62 -0.59 -8.12
N SER A 81 3.66 0.21 -9.16
CA SER A 81 4.43 1.45 -9.22
C SER A 81 3.74 2.59 -8.46
N VAL A 82 4.44 3.70 -8.25
CA VAL A 82 3.82 4.90 -7.68
C VAL A 82 2.71 5.44 -8.59
N TYR A 83 2.91 5.39 -9.91
CA TYR A 83 1.87 5.82 -10.85
C TYR A 83 0.70 4.84 -10.92
N ASP A 84 0.91 3.52 -10.79
CA ASP A 84 -0.19 2.56 -10.68
C ASP A 84 -1.10 2.90 -9.49
N VAL A 85 -0.51 3.17 -8.31
CA VAL A 85 -1.27 3.55 -7.11
C VAL A 85 -2.00 4.88 -7.32
N LEU A 86 -1.32 5.89 -7.89
CA LEU A 86 -1.93 7.19 -8.16
C LEU A 86 -3.12 7.05 -9.12
N HIS A 87 -2.96 6.36 -10.24
CA HIS A 87 -4.02 6.20 -11.25
C HIS A 87 -5.19 5.38 -10.73
N SER A 88 -4.94 4.31 -9.97
CA SER A 88 -6.00 3.55 -9.31
C SER A 88 -6.77 4.42 -8.32
N PHE A 89 -6.08 5.28 -7.55
CA PHE A 89 -6.75 6.20 -6.63
C PHE A 89 -7.54 7.31 -7.35
N GLU A 90 -7.01 7.85 -8.45
CA GLU A 90 -7.74 8.79 -9.31
C GLU A 90 -9.04 8.20 -9.85
N LYS A 91 -9.01 6.92 -10.26
CA LYS A 91 -10.19 6.16 -10.67
C LYS A 91 -11.20 6.03 -9.51
N ALA A 92 -10.74 5.70 -8.30
CA ALA A 92 -11.59 5.55 -7.13
C ALA A 92 -12.25 6.87 -6.70
N CYS A 93 -11.51 7.99 -6.74
CA CYS A 93 -12.04 9.29 -6.31
C CYS A 93 -12.70 10.11 -7.44
N GLY A 94 -12.59 9.65 -8.70
CA GLY A 94 -13.20 10.28 -9.87
C GLY A 94 -12.59 11.61 -10.31
N LYS A 95 -11.35 11.92 -9.88
CA LYS A 95 -10.66 13.17 -10.23
C LYS A 95 -9.16 12.98 -10.39
N LYS A 96 -8.54 13.85 -11.21
CA LYS A 96 -7.08 13.91 -11.32
C LYS A 96 -6.46 14.55 -10.09
N LEU A 97 -5.36 13.99 -9.62
CA LEU A 97 -4.64 14.47 -8.45
C LEU A 97 -3.32 15.13 -8.87
N PRO A 98 -3.02 16.33 -8.35
CA PRO A 98 -1.78 17.01 -8.69
C PRO A 98 -0.58 16.28 -8.07
N TYR A 99 0.50 16.16 -8.85
CA TYR A 99 1.77 15.62 -8.39
C TYR A 99 2.96 16.41 -8.95
N VAL A 100 4.12 16.19 -8.37
CA VAL A 100 5.41 16.73 -8.83
C VAL A 100 6.48 15.67 -8.68
N VAL A 101 7.29 15.50 -9.73
CA VAL A 101 8.47 14.64 -9.66
C VAL A 101 9.56 15.34 -8.85
N LYS A 102 10.18 14.61 -7.95
CA LYS A 102 11.29 15.02 -7.09
C LYS A 102 12.48 14.11 -7.30
N PRO A 103 13.70 14.53 -6.95
CA PRO A 103 14.86 13.65 -6.95
C PRO A 103 14.62 12.39 -6.15
N ARG A 104 15.28 11.29 -6.52
CA ARG A 104 15.25 10.02 -5.75
C ARG A 104 15.64 10.26 -4.30
N ARG A 105 15.02 9.52 -3.39
CA ARG A 105 15.44 9.49 -1.98
C ARG A 105 16.64 8.54 -1.82
N ALA A 106 17.56 8.88 -0.93
CA ALA A 106 18.66 8.00 -0.61
C ALA A 106 18.14 6.68 -0.02
N GLY A 107 18.65 5.55 -0.53
CA GLY A 107 18.28 4.21 -0.09
C GLY A 107 17.04 3.60 -0.77
N ASP A 108 16.31 4.36 -1.60
CA ASP A 108 15.22 3.78 -2.39
C ASP A 108 15.77 2.89 -3.52
N ILE A 109 15.17 1.70 -3.65
CA ILE A 109 15.47 0.74 -4.72
C ILE A 109 14.34 0.72 -5.75
N ALA A 110 14.67 0.33 -6.99
CA ALA A 110 13.71 0.33 -8.10
C ALA A 110 12.51 -0.58 -7.81
N THR A 111 12.74 -1.83 -7.40
CA THR A 111 11.69 -2.83 -7.24
C THR A 111 11.87 -3.63 -5.96
N CYS A 112 10.78 -3.78 -5.18
CA CYS A 112 10.72 -4.65 -4.02
C CYS A 112 9.30 -5.16 -3.80
N TYR A 113 9.11 -6.47 -3.86
CA TYR A 113 7.84 -7.15 -3.55
C TYR A 113 8.09 -8.50 -2.91
N ALA A 114 7.06 -9.03 -2.23
CA ALA A 114 7.18 -10.23 -1.42
C ALA A 114 7.23 -11.52 -2.26
N ASP A 115 8.07 -12.47 -1.83
CA ASP A 115 7.85 -13.88 -2.15
C ASP A 115 6.83 -14.44 -1.14
N THR A 116 5.65 -14.80 -1.62
CA THR A 116 4.52 -15.25 -0.81
C THR A 116 4.38 -16.78 -0.73
N ALA A 117 5.26 -17.53 -1.41
CA ALA A 117 5.17 -18.98 -1.49
C ALA A 117 5.19 -19.66 -0.10
N LYS A 118 5.98 -19.12 0.84
CA LYS A 118 6.04 -19.63 2.21
C LYS A 118 4.74 -19.39 2.98
N ALA A 119 4.10 -18.21 2.83
CA ALA A 119 2.81 -17.91 3.47
C ALA A 119 1.73 -18.90 3.01
N LYS A 120 1.65 -19.15 1.71
CA LYS A 120 0.73 -20.15 1.15
C LYS A 120 1.01 -21.55 1.69
N LYS A 121 2.26 -21.97 1.72
CA LYS A 121 2.67 -23.32 2.17
C LYS A 121 2.41 -23.53 3.67
N VAL A 122 2.75 -22.55 4.51
CA VAL A 122 2.75 -22.70 5.99
C VAL A 122 1.40 -22.34 6.59
N PHE A 123 0.75 -21.29 6.08
CA PHE A 123 -0.50 -20.76 6.62
C PHE A 123 -1.72 -21.08 5.77
N GLY A 124 -1.55 -21.58 4.53
CA GLY A 124 -2.64 -21.68 3.54
C GLY A 124 -3.21 -20.31 3.16
N TRP A 125 -2.46 -19.24 3.40
CA TRP A 125 -2.92 -17.86 3.22
C TRP A 125 -2.40 -17.23 1.92
N GLU A 126 -3.27 -16.50 1.24
CA GLU A 126 -2.98 -15.67 0.08
C GLU A 126 -3.79 -14.37 0.18
N ALA A 127 -3.21 -13.26 -0.29
CA ALA A 127 -3.93 -12.00 -0.41
C ALA A 127 -5.08 -12.12 -1.44
N GLN A 128 -6.23 -11.54 -1.11
CA GLN A 128 -7.45 -11.63 -1.92
C GLN A 128 -7.82 -10.30 -2.59
N TYR A 129 -7.38 -9.18 -2.02
CA TYR A 129 -7.71 -7.84 -2.51
C TYR A 129 -6.57 -7.28 -3.36
N GLY A 130 -6.94 -6.64 -4.47
CA GLY A 130 -6.02 -5.96 -5.36
C GLY A 130 -5.89 -4.47 -5.08
N LEU A 131 -5.17 -3.78 -5.96
CA LEU A 131 -4.89 -2.35 -5.82
C LEU A 131 -6.16 -1.50 -5.91
N ASP A 132 -7.11 -1.85 -6.78
CA ASP A 132 -8.36 -1.11 -6.96
C ASP A 132 -9.22 -1.16 -5.68
N GLU A 133 -9.29 -2.30 -4.99
CA GLU A 133 -9.99 -2.40 -3.71
C GLU A 133 -9.28 -1.59 -2.62
N MET A 134 -7.94 -1.64 -2.55
CA MET A 134 -7.16 -0.87 -1.58
C MET A 134 -7.43 0.64 -1.73
N THR A 135 -7.41 1.14 -2.95
CA THR A 135 -7.64 2.57 -3.23
C THR A 135 -9.09 2.99 -3.03
N ALA A 136 -10.05 2.14 -3.41
CA ALA A 136 -11.48 2.38 -3.21
C ALA A 136 -11.84 2.46 -1.72
N ASP A 137 -11.34 1.53 -0.90
CA ASP A 137 -11.60 1.50 0.54
C ASP A 137 -10.92 2.66 1.25
N SER A 138 -9.69 3.01 0.87
CA SER A 138 -8.98 4.18 1.40
C SER A 138 -9.70 5.48 1.05
N TRP A 139 -10.19 5.64 -0.19
CA TRP A 139 -11.00 6.79 -0.59
C TRP A 139 -12.31 6.85 0.20
N ASN A 140 -13.01 5.72 0.34
CA ASN A 140 -14.26 5.66 1.09
C ASN A 140 -14.06 6.08 2.56
N PHE A 141 -12.96 5.66 3.19
CA PHE A 141 -12.64 6.09 4.56
C PHE A 141 -12.41 7.59 4.65
N ILE A 142 -11.46 8.14 3.90
CA ILE A 142 -11.08 9.56 4.02
C ILE A 142 -12.20 10.51 3.57
N LYS A 143 -13.00 10.10 2.59
CA LYS A 143 -14.17 10.86 2.12
C LYS A 143 -15.21 11.03 3.24
N ASN A 144 -15.43 9.99 4.05
CA ASN A 144 -16.40 10.00 5.14
C ASN A 144 -15.82 10.56 6.45
N ASN A 145 -14.50 10.61 6.59
CA ASN A 145 -13.77 11.10 7.76
C ASN A 145 -12.69 12.12 7.36
N PRO A 146 -13.06 13.23 6.73
CA PRO A 146 -12.08 14.19 6.20
C PRO A 146 -11.25 14.86 7.29
N ASN A 147 -11.70 14.87 8.52
CA ASN A 147 -11.01 15.47 9.67
C ASN A 147 -10.41 14.44 10.64
N GLY A 148 -10.41 13.17 10.26
CA GLY A 148 -9.99 12.05 11.10
C GLY A 148 -11.17 11.45 11.89
N LEU A 149 -10.83 10.55 12.80
CA LEU A 149 -11.79 9.88 13.71
C LEU A 149 -11.99 10.68 14.99
#